data_2c21cb9ae75698d9c7657d86ebb2d3c2
#
_entry.id   2c21cb9ae75698d9c7657d86ebb2d3c2
#
_cell.length_a   1.000
_cell.length_b   1.000
_cell.length_c   1.000
_cell.angle_alpha   90.00
_cell.angle_beta   90.00
_cell.angle_gamma   90.00
#
_symmetry.space_group_name_H-M   'P 1'
#
loop_
_entity.id
_entity.type
_entity.pdbx_description
1 polymer ?
#
loop_
_entity_poly.entity_id
_entity_poly.type
_entity_poly.pdbx_seq_one_letter_code
_entity_poly.pdbx_strand_id
1 'polypeptide(L)'
;MLLSTVVNLVWLAGKRPVILVLMQSVNVKLPSSRGTEMAGTIDFPDSPPIAYAIFAHCFAGSRHTPGAARTAKQLTEFGIATLRFDFPGLGQSAGEFGDTTFSQNVDDIHAAAAWLTENYSAPQLLMGHSLGGAAALKAATTMKSLKAVATIGAPFDPAHSVLHYADKIGEVDANGEVEVILGGRGLIISRKFLEDLADTNPEEYLPKLRKPLMVLHSPIDQTVGIDNAQNIFLLTRYPKSLVSLDKTDHLLTKQGTAARAADLIGAWAEQFIVPDYRPEEVGTDAAVAQPATGTKFGVVVRHNDHSLSADRTKKNGGKGKGFTAEGLIMSALATAATQAIKDAGKKLALDDVHVSITQTGPASFERRIELKGNLSASEESTLRSAAKDTDVERMLGNVTIVDVDAH
;
A
#
# COMPACT_ATOMS: atom_id res chain seq x y z
N MET A 1 -27.40 -10.47 15.25
CA MET A 1 -26.37 -10.72 16.24
C MET A 1 -25.27 -9.68 15.96
N LEU A 2 -25.34 -8.56 16.69
CA LEU A 2 -24.51 -7.38 16.48
C LEU A 2 -23.12 -7.63 17.10
N LEU A 3 -22.07 -7.70 16.27
CA LEU A 3 -20.69 -7.63 16.74
C LEU A 3 -20.34 -6.14 16.94
N SER A 4 -20.33 -5.73 18.20
CA SER A 4 -19.88 -4.40 18.63
C SER A 4 -18.40 -4.23 18.35
N THR A 5 -18.08 -3.35 17.41
CA THR A 5 -16.71 -2.87 17.20
C THR A 5 -16.37 -1.92 18.35
N VAL A 6 -15.44 -2.32 19.22
CA VAL A 6 -14.92 -1.44 20.27
C VAL A 6 -13.94 -0.47 19.62
N VAL A 7 -14.35 0.77 19.45
CA VAL A 7 -13.49 1.90 19.04
C VAL A 7 -12.94 2.51 20.33
N ASN A 8 -11.65 2.34 20.59
CA ASN A 8 -10.97 3.06 21.65
C ASN A 8 -10.51 4.42 21.14
N LEU A 9 -11.20 5.49 21.53
CA LEU A 9 -10.81 6.88 21.28
C LEU A 9 -9.78 7.29 22.34
N VAL A 10 -8.55 7.51 21.92
CA VAL A 10 -7.53 8.17 22.75
C VAL A 10 -7.54 9.66 22.41
N TRP A 11 -7.97 10.50 23.35
CA TRP A 11 -7.93 11.95 23.24
C TRP A 11 -6.55 12.47 23.64
N LEU A 12 -5.78 12.97 22.68
CA LEU A 12 -4.62 13.81 22.95
C LEU A 12 -5.06 15.28 22.85
N ALA A 13 -4.80 16.06 23.88
CA ALA A 13 -5.24 17.44 23.99
C ALA A 13 -4.82 18.27 22.77
N GLY A 14 -5.82 18.78 22.02
CA GLY A 14 -5.63 19.74 20.94
C GLY A 14 -5.37 19.17 19.55
N LYS A 15 -5.38 17.85 19.33
CA LYS A 15 -5.24 17.21 18.00
C LYS A 15 -6.44 16.30 17.70
N ARG A 16 -6.77 16.13 16.41
CA ARG A 16 -7.85 15.23 15.97
C ARG A 16 -7.65 13.83 16.54
N PRO A 17 -8.71 13.08 16.91
CA PRO A 17 -8.57 11.77 17.48
C PRO A 17 -7.85 10.83 16.50
N VAL A 18 -6.77 10.19 16.94
CA VAL A 18 -6.11 9.12 16.22
C VAL A 18 -6.97 7.88 16.43
N ILE A 19 -7.70 7.45 15.42
CA ILE A 19 -8.44 6.18 15.44
C ILE A 19 -7.43 5.06 15.37
N LEU A 20 -7.21 4.36 16.45
CA LEU A 20 -6.45 3.11 16.47
C LEU A 20 -7.30 2.02 15.79
N VAL A 21 -7.10 1.82 14.50
CA VAL A 21 -7.82 0.80 13.74
C VAL A 21 -7.11 -0.55 13.93
N LEU A 22 -7.73 -1.42 14.70
CA LEU A 22 -7.24 -2.79 14.98
C LEU A 22 -7.45 -3.78 13.81
N MET A 23 -7.77 -3.30 12.60
CA MET A 23 -8.04 -4.15 11.44
C MET A 23 -7.31 -3.64 10.21
N GLN A 24 -6.65 -4.53 9.51
CA GLN A 24 -5.93 -4.25 8.26
C GLN A 24 -6.83 -3.76 7.11
N SER A 25 -8.15 -4.04 7.17
CA SER A 25 -9.13 -3.59 6.19
C SER A 25 -10.44 -3.22 6.90
N VAL A 26 -10.98 -2.05 6.63
CA VAL A 26 -12.23 -1.54 7.21
C VAL A 26 -13.22 -1.27 6.09
N ASN A 27 -14.40 -1.88 6.21
CA ASN A 27 -15.51 -1.57 5.31
C ASN A 27 -16.15 -0.24 5.73
N VAL A 28 -16.40 0.61 4.75
CA VAL A 28 -16.98 1.94 4.92
C VAL A 28 -18.12 2.16 3.94
N LYS A 29 -18.98 3.11 4.25
CA LYS A 29 -20.03 3.62 3.37
C LYS A 29 -19.76 5.09 3.14
N LEU A 30 -19.86 5.52 1.89
CA LEU A 30 -19.58 6.89 1.49
C LEU A 30 -20.62 7.35 0.45
N PRO A 31 -20.96 8.63 0.40
CA PRO A 31 -21.89 9.14 -0.60
C PRO A 31 -21.23 9.20 -1.97
N SER A 32 -21.99 8.90 -3.02
CA SER A 32 -21.64 9.24 -4.40
C SER A 32 -21.81 10.73 -4.65
N SER A 33 -21.42 11.19 -5.81
CA SER A 33 -21.66 12.58 -6.28
C SER A 33 -23.14 12.96 -6.32
N ARG A 34 -24.04 11.96 -6.39
CA ARG A 34 -25.50 12.14 -6.40
C ARG A 34 -26.20 11.72 -5.10
N GLY A 35 -25.42 11.50 -4.03
CA GLY A 35 -25.93 11.08 -2.72
C GLY A 35 -26.31 9.60 -2.60
N THR A 36 -26.14 8.79 -3.67
CA THR A 36 -26.30 7.33 -3.60
C THR A 36 -25.19 6.73 -2.74
N GLU A 37 -25.51 5.74 -1.91
CA GLU A 37 -24.51 5.08 -1.05
C GLU A 37 -23.56 4.22 -1.87
N MET A 38 -22.28 4.50 -1.77
CA MET A 38 -21.17 3.68 -2.29
C MET A 38 -20.56 2.83 -1.17
N ALA A 39 -20.29 1.56 -1.49
CA ALA A 39 -19.58 0.66 -0.59
C ALA A 39 -18.06 0.81 -0.79
N GLY A 40 -17.33 1.04 0.29
CA GLY A 40 -15.88 1.18 0.29
C GLY A 40 -15.17 0.21 1.22
N THR A 41 -13.87 0.09 1.04
CA THR A 41 -12.95 -0.59 1.96
C THR A 41 -11.66 0.22 2.02
N ILE A 42 -11.19 0.53 3.22
CA ILE A 42 -9.86 1.10 3.42
C ILE A 42 -8.94 0.00 3.91
N ASP A 43 -7.83 -0.21 3.20
CA ASP A 43 -6.73 -1.05 3.65
C ASP A 43 -5.72 -0.16 4.37
N PHE A 44 -5.46 -0.46 5.65
CA PHE A 44 -4.55 0.32 6.49
C PHE A 44 -3.20 -0.37 6.66
N PRO A 45 -2.10 0.39 6.71
CA PRO A 45 -0.79 -0.13 7.12
C PRO A 45 -0.80 -0.57 8.59
N ASP A 46 0.22 -1.32 8.98
CA ASP A 46 0.40 -1.76 10.38
C ASP A 46 0.82 -0.62 11.33
N SER A 47 1.26 0.53 10.79
CA SER A 47 1.57 1.77 11.53
C SER A 47 0.57 2.88 11.14
N PRO A 48 0.52 4.01 11.85
CA PRO A 48 -0.24 5.17 11.41
C PRO A 48 0.09 5.51 9.95
N PRO A 49 -0.92 5.71 9.09
CA PRO A 49 -0.67 6.00 7.68
C PRO A 49 0.16 7.27 7.49
N ILE A 50 1.19 7.22 6.65
CA ILE A 50 1.95 8.40 6.22
C ILE A 50 1.20 9.20 5.16
N ALA A 51 0.30 8.54 4.41
CA ALA A 51 -0.55 9.17 3.39
C ALA A 51 -1.78 8.31 3.11
N TYR A 52 -2.74 8.92 2.43
CA TYR A 52 -3.94 8.24 1.94
C TYR A 52 -3.98 8.22 0.41
N ALA A 53 -4.50 7.13 -0.13
CA ALA A 53 -4.70 6.93 -1.56
C ALA A 53 -6.13 6.51 -1.87
N ILE A 54 -6.53 6.72 -3.13
CA ILE A 54 -7.78 6.19 -3.70
C ILE A 54 -7.44 5.26 -4.86
N PHE A 55 -8.17 4.15 -4.97
CA PHE A 55 -8.11 3.23 -6.10
C PHE A 55 -9.47 3.12 -6.80
N ALA A 56 -9.54 3.60 -8.05
CA ALA A 56 -10.69 3.49 -8.93
C ALA A 56 -10.59 2.19 -9.77
N HIS A 57 -11.55 1.27 -9.59
CA HIS A 57 -11.54 -0.03 -10.26
C HIS A 57 -11.95 0.05 -11.75
N CYS A 58 -11.73 -1.05 -12.51
CA CYS A 58 -12.09 -1.15 -13.91
C CYS A 58 -13.59 -1.20 -14.12
N PHE A 59 -14.02 -1.01 -15.37
CA PHE A 59 -15.41 -0.95 -15.86
C PHE A 59 -16.20 -2.12 -15.31
N ALA A 60 -16.62 -2.95 -15.21
CA ALA A 60 -17.37 -4.08 -14.65
C ALA A 60 -16.73 -4.68 -13.37
N GLY A 61 -15.77 -3.97 -12.77
CA GLY A 61 -15.08 -4.42 -11.58
C GLY A 61 -15.82 -4.10 -10.29
N SER A 62 -15.11 -4.33 -9.21
CA SER A 62 -15.52 -3.90 -7.88
C SER A 62 -14.24 -3.66 -7.04
N ARG A 63 -14.41 -3.09 -5.85
CA ARG A 63 -13.36 -2.97 -4.86
C ARG A 63 -12.73 -4.30 -4.46
N HIS A 64 -13.39 -5.43 -4.74
CA HIS A 64 -12.90 -6.78 -4.48
C HIS A 64 -12.20 -7.43 -5.68
N THR A 65 -12.16 -6.78 -6.84
CA THR A 65 -11.38 -7.25 -7.99
C THR A 65 -9.94 -7.52 -7.57
N PRO A 66 -9.35 -8.68 -7.93
CA PRO A 66 -8.00 -9.05 -7.46
C PRO A 66 -6.94 -7.97 -7.69
N GLY A 67 -6.98 -7.29 -8.83
CA GLY A 67 -6.10 -6.15 -9.13
C GLY A 67 -6.24 -5.03 -8.11
N ALA A 68 -7.47 -4.56 -7.82
CA ALA A 68 -7.74 -3.49 -6.87
C ALA A 68 -7.37 -3.90 -5.43
N ALA A 69 -7.88 -5.06 -4.98
CA ALA A 69 -7.71 -5.48 -3.60
C ALA A 69 -6.25 -5.83 -3.24
N ARG A 70 -5.52 -6.47 -4.16
CA ARG A 70 -4.11 -6.83 -3.92
C ARG A 70 -3.19 -5.62 -4.02
N THR A 71 -3.44 -4.70 -4.96
CA THR A 71 -2.68 -3.45 -5.08
C THR A 71 -2.85 -2.59 -3.83
N ALA A 72 -4.09 -2.34 -3.38
CA ALA A 72 -4.36 -1.57 -2.18
C ALA A 72 -3.70 -2.18 -0.93
N LYS A 73 -3.78 -3.50 -0.83
CA LYS A 73 -3.18 -4.22 0.30
C LYS A 73 -1.65 -4.18 0.30
N GLN A 74 -1.01 -4.25 -0.87
CA GLN A 74 0.45 -4.18 -0.98
C GLN A 74 0.96 -2.76 -0.68
N LEU A 75 0.21 -1.71 -1.02
CA LEU A 75 0.59 -0.32 -0.71
C LEU A 75 0.65 -0.04 0.80
N THR A 76 0.03 -0.86 1.63
CA THR A 76 0.18 -0.73 3.10
C THR A 76 1.61 -0.95 3.57
N GLU A 77 2.42 -1.73 2.83
CA GLU A 77 3.84 -1.93 3.13
C GLU A 77 4.68 -0.64 2.95
N PHE A 78 4.14 0.32 2.17
CA PHE A 78 4.71 1.67 2.00
C PHE A 78 4.09 2.71 2.95
N GLY A 79 3.36 2.27 3.96
CA GLY A 79 2.70 3.16 4.91
C GLY A 79 1.50 3.93 4.34
N ILE A 80 0.99 3.55 3.17
CA ILE A 80 -0.12 4.23 2.49
C ILE A 80 -1.44 3.51 2.77
N ALA A 81 -2.39 4.21 3.40
CA ALA A 81 -3.76 3.71 3.53
C ALA A 81 -4.52 3.94 2.21
N THR A 82 -5.17 2.90 1.69
CA THR A 82 -5.84 2.99 0.38
C THR A 82 -7.34 2.73 0.49
N LEU A 83 -8.14 3.74 0.12
CA LEU A 83 -9.58 3.59 -0.11
C LEU A 83 -9.81 3.03 -1.51
N ARG A 84 -10.47 1.89 -1.59
CA ARG A 84 -11.08 1.35 -2.79
C ARG A 84 -12.58 1.29 -2.60
N PHE A 85 -13.34 1.69 -3.58
CA PHE A 85 -14.80 1.76 -3.49
C PHE A 85 -15.45 1.19 -4.75
N ASP A 86 -16.69 0.79 -4.66
CA ASP A 86 -17.50 0.37 -5.80
C ASP A 86 -18.23 1.59 -6.37
N PHE A 87 -18.12 1.83 -7.68
CA PHE A 87 -18.93 2.85 -8.36
C PHE A 87 -20.43 2.52 -8.25
N PRO A 88 -21.34 3.52 -8.28
CA PRO A 88 -22.79 3.30 -8.26
C PRO A 88 -23.26 2.28 -9.28
N GLY A 89 -24.13 1.37 -8.85
CA GLY A 89 -24.63 0.26 -9.67
C GLY A 89 -23.67 -0.91 -9.85
N LEU A 90 -22.46 -0.85 -9.25
CA LEU A 90 -21.46 -1.91 -9.29
C LEU A 90 -21.16 -2.45 -7.89
N GLY A 91 -20.69 -3.70 -7.83
CA GLY A 91 -20.27 -4.34 -6.59
C GLY A 91 -21.37 -4.40 -5.53
N GLN A 92 -21.20 -3.68 -4.43
CA GLN A 92 -22.15 -3.57 -3.33
C GLN A 92 -22.66 -2.12 -3.14
N SER A 93 -22.33 -1.22 -4.05
CA SER A 93 -22.88 0.14 -4.09
C SER A 93 -24.33 0.12 -4.56
N ALA A 94 -25.13 1.04 -4.03
CA ALA A 94 -26.51 1.23 -4.44
C ALA A 94 -26.59 1.90 -5.83
N GLY A 95 -27.81 1.92 -6.41
CA GLY A 95 -28.10 2.49 -7.72
C GLY A 95 -27.99 1.49 -8.86
N GLU A 96 -28.32 1.94 -10.06
CA GLU A 96 -28.24 1.14 -11.29
C GLU A 96 -27.14 1.69 -12.19
N PHE A 97 -26.34 0.80 -12.80
CA PHE A 97 -25.23 1.21 -13.65
C PHE A 97 -25.72 1.97 -14.91
N GLY A 98 -26.85 1.56 -15.47
CA GLY A 98 -27.47 2.23 -16.63
C GLY A 98 -27.78 3.71 -16.40
N ASP A 99 -27.97 4.12 -15.14
CA ASP A 99 -28.20 5.52 -14.78
C ASP A 99 -26.92 6.35 -14.64
N THR A 100 -25.75 5.75 -14.80
CA THR A 100 -24.46 6.42 -14.62
C THR A 100 -23.88 6.91 -15.93
N THR A 101 -22.86 7.80 -15.84
CA THR A 101 -22.06 8.25 -16.99
C THR A 101 -20.57 8.24 -16.58
N PHE A 102 -19.67 8.35 -17.55
CA PHE A 102 -18.25 8.45 -17.29
C PHE A 102 -17.90 9.71 -16.48
N SER A 103 -18.51 10.84 -16.80
CA SER A 103 -18.34 12.09 -16.04
C SER A 103 -18.82 11.96 -14.61
N GLN A 104 -19.89 11.22 -14.35
CA GLN A 104 -20.34 10.91 -13.00
C GLN A 104 -19.33 10.02 -12.24
N ASN A 105 -18.70 9.06 -12.91
CA ASN A 105 -17.63 8.27 -12.27
C ASN A 105 -16.44 9.17 -11.87
N VAL A 106 -16.12 10.20 -12.67
CA VAL A 106 -15.13 11.22 -12.30
C VAL A 106 -15.58 11.99 -11.06
N ASP A 107 -16.84 12.41 -11.00
CA ASP A 107 -17.42 13.12 -9.85
C ASP A 107 -17.50 12.22 -8.61
N ASP A 108 -17.73 10.92 -8.76
CA ASP A 108 -17.73 9.95 -7.67
C ASP A 108 -16.32 9.77 -7.06
N ILE A 109 -15.26 9.88 -7.86
CA ILE A 109 -13.87 9.93 -7.35
C ILE A 109 -13.68 11.19 -6.49
N HIS A 110 -14.22 12.35 -6.90
CA HIS A 110 -14.19 13.58 -6.10
C HIS A 110 -14.99 13.42 -4.79
N ALA A 111 -16.16 12.80 -4.84
CA ALA A 111 -16.96 12.52 -3.65
C ALA A 111 -16.24 11.60 -2.67
N ALA A 112 -15.60 10.54 -3.18
CA ALA A 112 -14.77 9.66 -2.37
C ALA A 112 -13.58 10.38 -1.74
N ALA A 113 -12.94 11.31 -2.46
CA ALA A 113 -11.85 12.12 -1.94
C ALA A 113 -12.31 13.12 -0.87
N ALA A 114 -13.47 13.72 -1.05
CA ALA A 114 -14.07 14.61 -0.06
C ALA A 114 -14.40 13.86 1.24
N TRP A 115 -15.04 12.71 1.12
CA TRP A 115 -15.36 11.84 2.24
C TRP A 115 -14.09 11.38 3.00
N LEU A 116 -13.05 10.97 2.26
CA LEU A 116 -11.77 10.54 2.84
C LEU A 116 -11.10 11.70 3.60
N THR A 117 -11.17 12.91 3.04
CA THR A 117 -10.64 14.13 3.66
C THR A 117 -11.36 14.47 4.97
N GLU A 118 -12.68 14.31 5.00
CA GLU A 118 -13.51 14.60 6.17
C GLU A 118 -13.28 13.59 7.29
N ASN A 119 -13.18 12.32 6.96
CA ASN A 119 -13.14 11.25 7.96
C ASN A 119 -11.71 10.84 8.37
N TYR A 120 -10.71 11.11 7.52
CA TYR A 120 -9.31 10.73 7.74
C TYR A 120 -8.35 11.86 7.33
N SER A 121 -7.83 11.80 6.11
CA SER A 121 -6.95 12.82 5.52
C SER A 121 -7.13 12.89 4.00
N ALA A 122 -6.77 14.03 3.42
CA ALA A 122 -6.89 14.25 1.99
C ALA A 122 -5.99 13.27 1.20
N PRO A 123 -6.50 12.62 0.14
CA PRO A 123 -5.69 11.69 -0.63
C PRO A 123 -4.54 12.41 -1.34
N GLN A 124 -3.35 11.83 -1.26
CA GLN A 124 -2.16 12.30 -1.93
C GLN A 124 -1.81 11.47 -3.18
N LEU A 125 -2.29 10.23 -3.27
CA LEU A 125 -2.13 9.34 -4.41
C LEU A 125 -3.50 8.94 -4.96
N LEU A 126 -3.69 9.08 -6.26
CA LEU A 126 -4.87 8.56 -6.97
C LEU A 126 -4.42 7.49 -7.96
N MET A 127 -5.03 6.33 -7.87
CA MET A 127 -4.76 5.23 -8.78
C MET A 127 -6.04 4.81 -9.49
N GLY A 128 -5.88 4.34 -10.72
CA GLY A 128 -7.00 3.76 -11.44
C GLY A 128 -6.58 2.65 -12.40
N HIS A 129 -7.48 1.67 -12.55
CA HIS A 129 -7.29 0.54 -13.44
C HIS A 129 -8.28 0.59 -14.60
N SER A 130 -7.80 0.40 -15.83
CA SER A 130 -8.61 0.39 -17.04
C SER A 130 -9.46 1.68 -17.15
N LEU A 131 -10.77 1.61 -17.36
CA LEU A 131 -11.65 2.79 -17.42
C LEU A 131 -11.59 3.64 -16.14
N GLY A 132 -11.43 3.00 -14.96
CA GLY A 132 -11.17 3.71 -13.71
C GLY A 132 -9.86 4.51 -13.74
N GLY A 133 -8.86 4.07 -14.54
CA GLY A 133 -7.63 4.82 -14.81
C GLY A 133 -7.86 6.08 -15.63
N ALA A 134 -8.70 6.00 -16.69
CA ALA A 134 -9.09 7.17 -17.46
C ALA A 134 -9.88 8.18 -16.61
N ALA A 135 -10.82 7.69 -15.77
CA ALA A 135 -11.57 8.54 -14.83
C ALA A 135 -10.64 9.20 -13.80
N ALA A 136 -9.66 8.44 -13.27
CA ALA A 136 -8.67 8.97 -12.34
C ALA A 136 -7.80 10.07 -12.97
N LEU A 137 -7.37 9.92 -14.23
CA LEU A 137 -6.62 10.96 -14.96
C LEU A 137 -7.42 12.25 -15.10
N LYS A 138 -8.71 12.15 -15.47
CA LYS A 138 -9.60 13.31 -15.62
C LYS A 138 -9.86 13.97 -14.26
N ALA A 139 -10.20 13.20 -13.22
CA ALA A 139 -10.43 13.69 -11.86
C ALA A 139 -9.19 14.40 -11.28
N ALA A 140 -8.02 13.82 -11.47
CA ALA A 140 -6.76 14.34 -10.92
C ALA A 140 -6.42 15.77 -11.41
N THR A 141 -6.95 16.21 -12.54
CA THR A 141 -6.69 17.57 -13.07
C THR A 141 -7.17 18.67 -12.15
N THR A 142 -8.20 18.41 -11.35
CA THR A 142 -8.85 19.39 -10.44
C THR A 142 -8.57 19.11 -8.96
N MET A 143 -8.06 17.91 -8.59
CA MET A 143 -7.78 17.53 -7.22
C MET A 143 -6.45 18.12 -6.73
N LYS A 144 -6.51 19.16 -5.88
CA LYS A 144 -5.33 19.90 -5.40
C LYS A 144 -4.48 19.12 -4.39
N SER A 145 -5.08 18.21 -3.63
CA SER A 145 -4.38 17.42 -2.60
C SER A 145 -3.40 16.40 -3.19
N LEU A 146 -3.66 15.94 -4.42
CA LEU A 146 -2.85 14.91 -5.04
C LEU A 146 -1.41 15.36 -5.29
N LYS A 147 -0.48 14.48 -4.91
CA LYS A 147 0.95 14.60 -5.12
C LYS A 147 1.44 13.68 -6.24
N ALA A 148 0.70 12.59 -6.51
CA ALA A 148 1.02 11.62 -7.56
C ALA A 148 -0.25 10.95 -8.10
N VAL A 149 -0.17 10.49 -9.36
CA VAL A 149 -1.22 9.73 -10.04
C VAL A 149 -0.58 8.49 -10.67
N ALA A 150 -1.25 7.34 -10.59
CA ALA A 150 -0.81 6.13 -11.28
C ALA A 150 -1.97 5.47 -12.02
N THR A 151 -1.70 4.95 -13.22
CA THR A 151 -2.69 4.20 -13.99
C THR A 151 -2.16 2.82 -14.34
N ILE A 152 -3.04 1.83 -14.36
CA ILE A 152 -2.75 0.46 -14.73
C ILE A 152 -3.67 0.07 -15.89
N GLY A 153 -3.12 -0.21 -17.07
CA GLY A 153 -3.89 -0.65 -18.24
C GLY A 153 -5.01 0.33 -18.64
N ALA A 154 -4.81 1.64 -18.46
CA ALA A 154 -5.82 2.65 -18.76
C ALA A 154 -5.93 2.92 -20.27
N PRO A 155 -7.17 3.04 -20.83
CA PRO A 155 -7.35 3.53 -22.18
C PRO A 155 -7.01 5.02 -22.25
N PHE A 156 -6.41 5.42 -23.38
CA PHE A 156 -6.20 6.83 -23.73
C PHE A 156 -7.54 7.50 -23.99
N ASP A 157 -8.30 6.95 -24.90
CA ASP A 157 -9.66 7.37 -25.21
C ASP A 157 -10.66 6.46 -24.49
N PRO A 158 -11.42 6.99 -23.51
CA PRO A 158 -12.41 6.21 -22.78
C PRO A 158 -13.47 5.57 -23.66
N ALA A 159 -13.81 6.19 -24.80
CA ALA A 159 -14.80 5.67 -25.74
C ALA A 159 -14.35 4.33 -26.36
N HIS A 160 -13.05 4.10 -26.51
CA HIS A 160 -12.53 2.82 -27.00
C HIS A 160 -12.82 1.64 -26.06
N SER A 161 -13.08 1.89 -24.77
CA SER A 161 -13.39 0.84 -23.81
C SER A 161 -14.70 0.10 -24.11
N VAL A 162 -15.59 0.71 -24.86
CA VAL A 162 -16.88 0.13 -25.27
C VAL A 162 -16.89 -0.44 -26.69
N LEU A 163 -15.81 -0.23 -27.48
CA LEU A 163 -15.72 -0.77 -28.84
C LEU A 163 -15.72 -2.30 -28.88
N HIS A 164 -15.34 -2.96 -27.80
CA HIS A 164 -15.49 -4.42 -27.68
C HIS A 164 -16.94 -4.91 -27.76
N TYR A 165 -17.91 -3.99 -27.68
CA TYR A 165 -19.35 -4.23 -27.76
C TYR A 165 -19.97 -3.51 -28.95
N ALA A 166 -19.16 -3.17 -29.98
CA ALA A 166 -19.60 -2.42 -31.14
C ALA A 166 -20.75 -3.08 -31.90
N ASP A 167 -20.82 -4.41 -31.91
CA ASP A 167 -21.92 -5.20 -32.45
C ASP A 167 -23.27 -4.92 -31.77
N LYS A 168 -23.25 -4.51 -30.48
CA LYS A 168 -24.44 -4.19 -29.69
C LYS A 168 -24.79 -2.70 -29.65
N ILE A 169 -23.91 -1.82 -30.13
CA ILE A 169 -24.18 -0.36 -30.13
C ILE A 169 -25.43 -0.03 -30.95
N GLY A 170 -25.70 -0.77 -32.05
CA GLY A 170 -26.91 -0.61 -32.81
C GLY A 170 -28.21 -0.92 -32.04
N GLU A 171 -28.13 -1.79 -31.03
CA GLU A 171 -29.28 -2.06 -30.14
C GLU A 171 -29.52 -0.87 -29.20
N VAL A 172 -28.44 -0.19 -28.74
CA VAL A 172 -28.56 1.04 -27.94
C VAL A 172 -29.24 2.14 -28.74
N ASP A 173 -28.93 2.29 -30.02
CA ASP A 173 -29.57 3.28 -30.90
C ASP A 173 -31.08 3.06 -31.07
N ALA A 174 -31.53 1.82 -31.09
CA ALA A 174 -32.93 1.49 -31.22
C ALA A 174 -33.72 1.61 -29.90
N ASN A 175 -33.12 1.16 -28.78
CA ASN A 175 -33.82 1.00 -27.51
C ASN A 175 -33.39 2.00 -26.43
N GLY A 176 -32.34 2.81 -26.66
CA GLY A 176 -31.79 3.75 -25.69
C GLY A 176 -30.83 3.11 -24.67
N GLU A 177 -30.83 1.78 -24.59
CA GLU A 177 -29.96 1.00 -23.69
C GLU A 177 -29.73 -0.40 -24.25
N VAL A 178 -28.65 -1.05 -23.81
CA VAL A 178 -28.37 -2.46 -24.14
C VAL A 178 -27.74 -3.18 -22.95
N GLU A 179 -28.12 -4.44 -22.76
CA GLU A 179 -27.45 -5.31 -21.79
C GLU A 179 -26.23 -5.96 -22.44
N VAL A 180 -25.06 -5.79 -21.78
CA VAL A 180 -23.82 -6.46 -22.16
C VAL A 180 -23.35 -7.33 -21.01
N ILE A 181 -22.83 -8.54 -21.31
CA ILE A 181 -22.28 -9.44 -20.30
C ILE A 181 -20.80 -9.13 -20.10
N LEU A 182 -20.46 -8.64 -18.92
CA LEU A 182 -19.11 -8.26 -18.52
C LEU A 182 -18.68 -9.02 -17.27
N GLY A 183 -17.60 -9.79 -17.36
CA GLY A 183 -17.14 -10.58 -16.22
C GLY A 183 -18.20 -11.56 -15.67
N GLY A 184 -19.11 -12.04 -16.51
CA GLY A 184 -20.21 -12.94 -16.14
C GLY A 184 -21.42 -12.23 -15.52
N ARG A 185 -21.51 -10.90 -15.59
CA ARG A 185 -22.66 -10.10 -15.12
C ARG A 185 -23.28 -9.32 -16.29
N GLY A 186 -24.61 -9.25 -16.34
CA GLY A 186 -25.32 -8.33 -17.21
C GLY A 186 -25.19 -6.91 -16.68
N LEU A 187 -24.73 -5.99 -17.52
CA LEU A 187 -24.67 -4.56 -17.25
C LEU A 187 -25.46 -3.82 -18.34
N ILE A 188 -26.31 -2.90 -17.91
CA ILE A 188 -27.03 -2.04 -18.83
C ILE A 188 -26.14 -0.86 -19.19
N ILE A 189 -25.84 -0.69 -20.48
CA ILE A 189 -25.16 0.47 -21.05
C ILE A 189 -26.22 1.36 -21.70
N SER A 190 -26.36 2.59 -21.18
CA SER A 190 -27.29 3.56 -21.72
C SER A 190 -26.66 4.40 -22.83
N ARG A 191 -27.51 4.95 -23.73
CA ARG A 191 -27.09 5.94 -24.72
C ARG A 191 -26.35 7.11 -24.06
N LYS A 192 -26.86 7.61 -22.94
CA LYS A 192 -26.26 8.70 -22.18
C LYS A 192 -24.80 8.39 -21.74
N PHE A 193 -24.52 7.15 -21.34
CA PHE A 193 -23.16 6.71 -20.99
C PHE A 193 -22.24 6.77 -22.21
N LEU A 194 -22.70 6.30 -23.38
CA LEU A 194 -21.92 6.28 -24.62
C LEU A 194 -21.65 7.69 -25.15
N GLU A 195 -22.66 8.56 -25.10
CA GLU A 195 -22.53 9.97 -25.53
C GLU A 195 -21.51 10.69 -24.63
N ASP A 196 -21.60 10.54 -23.32
CA ASP A 196 -20.65 11.15 -22.37
C ASP A 196 -19.22 10.63 -22.55
N LEU A 197 -19.04 9.34 -22.88
CA LEU A 197 -17.74 8.80 -23.25
C LEU A 197 -17.21 9.44 -24.54
N ALA A 198 -18.05 9.55 -25.58
CA ALA A 198 -17.68 10.11 -26.87
C ALA A 198 -17.33 11.61 -26.77
N ASP A 199 -18.01 12.34 -25.89
CA ASP A 199 -17.73 13.75 -25.61
C ASP A 199 -16.47 13.97 -24.76
N THR A 200 -15.88 12.91 -24.24
CA THR A 200 -14.68 13.00 -23.41
C THR A 200 -13.43 13.04 -24.26
N ASN A 201 -12.80 14.23 -24.34
CA ASN A 201 -11.57 14.43 -25.12
C ASN A 201 -10.32 14.43 -24.20
N PRO A 202 -9.49 13.38 -24.21
CA PRO A 202 -8.26 13.33 -23.41
C PRO A 202 -7.21 14.37 -23.79
N GLU A 203 -7.19 14.85 -25.03
CA GLU A 203 -6.27 15.91 -25.48
C GLU A 203 -6.52 17.25 -24.78
N GLU A 204 -7.73 17.47 -24.26
CA GLU A 204 -8.08 18.69 -23.54
C GLU A 204 -7.66 18.66 -22.07
N TYR A 205 -7.67 17.49 -21.41
CA TYR A 205 -7.41 17.41 -19.98
C TYR A 205 -6.03 16.84 -19.61
N LEU A 206 -5.45 15.91 -20.39
CA LEU A 206 -4.14 15.33 -20.06
C LEU A 206 -3.02 16.38 -19.98
N PRO A 207 -2.92 17.39 -20.86
CA PRO A 207 -1.92 18.45 -20.71
C PRO A 207 -2.12 19.30 -19.45
N LYS A 208 -3.31 19.28 -18.86
CA LYS A 208 -3.67 20.04 -17.64
C LYS A 208 -3.43 19.24 -16.35
N LEU A 209 -3.07 17.96 -16.42
CA LEU A 209 -2.89 17.09 -15.26
C LEU A 209 -1.90 17.68 -14.24
N ARG A 210 -0.76 18.19 -14.68
CA ARG A 210 0.26 18.87 -13.86
C ARG A 210 0.58 18.16 -12.53
N LYS A 211 0.53 16.85 -12.53
CA LYS A 211 0.87 15.97 -11.42
C LYS A 211 1.91 14.95 -11.90
N PRO A 212 2.82 14.52 -11.03
CA PRO A 212 3.62 13.33 -11.30
C PRO A 212 2.73 12.17 -11.73
N LEU A 213 3.04 11.53 -12.85
CA LEU A 213 2.25 10.44 -13.42
C LEU A 213 3.11 9.20 -13.62
N MET A 214 2.65 8.05 -13.14
CA MET A 214 3.15 6.75 -13.53
C MET A 214 2.10 6.00 -14.35
N VAL A 215 2.47 5.63 -15.56
CA VAL A 215 1.65 4.78 -16.45
C VAL A 215 2.22 3.37 -16.42
N LEU A 216 1.46 2.41 -15.92
CA LEU A 216 1.83 0.99 -15.93
C LEU A 216 0.96 0.26 -16.95
N HIS A 217 1.57 -0.49 -17.86
CA HIS A 217 0.83 -1.18 -18.89
C HIS A 217 1.51 -2.49 -19.31
N SER A 218 0.71 -3.51 -19.60
CA SER A 218 1.23 -4.76 -20.15
C SER A 218 1.40 -4.67 -21.66
N PRO A 219 2.57 -5.00 -22.22
CA PRO A 219 2.75 -4.98 -23.68
C PRO A 219 1.95 -6.06 -24.40
N ILE A 220 1.39 -7.03 -23.66
CA ILE A 220 0.57 -8.12 -24.20
C ILE A 220 -0.92 -7.98 -23.79
N ASP A 221 -1.33 -6.81 -23.33
CA ASP A 221 -2.73 -6.53 -22.99
C ASP A 221 -3.58 -6.58 -24.27
N GLN A 222 -4.55 -7.51 -24.29
CA GLN A 222 -5.46 -7.71 -25.43
C GLN A 222 -6.77 -6.91 -25.29
N THR A 223 -6.99 -6.29 -24.13
CA THR A 223 -8.20 -5.50 -23.84
C THR A 223 -7.94 -4.03 -24.13
N VAL A 224 -6.81 -3.51 -23.65
CA VAL A 224 -6.36 -2.14 -23.91
C VAL A 224 -4.94 -2.22 -24.44
N GLY A 225 -4.74 -1.91 -25.71
CA GLY A 225 -3.42 -1.99 -26.35
C GLY A 225 -2.39 -1.04 -25.73
N ILE A 226 -1.12 -1.42 -25.78
CA ILE A 226 0.00 -0.65 -25.22
C ILE A 226 0.13 0.77 -25.78
N ASP A 227 -0.34 1.01 -27.00
CA ASP A 227 -0.40 2.33 -27.66
C ASP A 227 -1.17 3.36 -26.82
N ASN A 228 -2.19 2.94 -26.07
CA ASN A 228 -2.92 3.81 -25.14
C ASN A 228 -1.98 4.40 -24.06
N ALA A 229 -1.13 3.58 -23.49
CA ALA A 229 -0.14 4.04 -22.51
C ALA A 229 0.86 5.02 -23.12
N GLN A 230 1.28 4.78 -24.36
CA GLN A 230 2.17 5.69 -25.09
C GLN A 230 1.50 7.05 -25.35
N ASN A 231 0.24 7.06 -25.77
CA ASN A 231 -0.52 8.27 -26.02
C ASN A 231 -0.73 9.08 -24.74
N ILE A 232 -1.11 8.46 -23.64
CA ILE A 232 -1.20 9.10 -22.31
C ILE A 232 0.15 9.70 -21.93
N PHE A 233 1.24 8.94 -22.11
CA PHE A 233 2.57 9.39 -21.76
C PHE A 233 3.01 10.57 -22.63
N LEU A 234 2.72 10.58 -23.93
CA LEU A 234 3.13 11.66 -24.84
C LEU A 234 2.46 12.98 -24.48
N LEU A 235 1.16 12.97 -24.17
CA LEU A 235 0.38 14.20 -23.93
C LEU A 235 0.52 14.77 -22.52
N THR A 236 0.94 13.97 -21.56
CA THR A 236 1.14 14.46 -20.19
C THR A 236 2.48 15.17 -20.03
N ARG A 237 2.57 16.06 -19.02
CA ARG A 237 3.79 16.80 -18.69
C ARG A 237 4.66 16.03 -17.71
N TYR A 238 5.95 16.36 -17.66
CA TYR A 238 6.87 15.86 -16.63
C TYR A 238 6.51 16.42 -15.24
N PRO A 239 6.81 15.65 -14.13
CA PRO A 239 7.46 14.34 -14.13
C PRO A 239 6.48 13.22 -14.50
N LYS A 240 6.93 12.28 -15.32
CA LYS A 240 6.13 11.14 -15.79
C LYS A 240 7.01 9.91 -16.02
N SER A 241 6.45 8.73 -15.79
CA SER A 241 7.10 7.43 -15.96
C SER A 241 6.18 6.50 -16.75
N LEU A 242 6.74 5.69 -17.65
CA LEU A 242 6.05 4.61 -18.34
C LEU A 242 6.75 3.30 -17.97
N VAL A 243 5.99 2.37 -17.40
CA VAL A 243 6.50 1.10 -16.88
C VAL A 243 5.79 -0.07 -17.53
N SER A 244 6.57 -0.98 -18.10
CA SER A 244 6.06 -2.24 -18.65
C SER A 244 5.74 -3.24 -17.54
N LEU A 245 4.51 -3.76 -17.53
CA LEU A 245 4.09 -4.89 -16.70
C LEU A 245 4.18 -6.18 -17.52
N ASP A 246 5.39 -6.67 -17.74
CA ASP A 246 5.65 -7.82 -18.58
C ASP A 246 4.85 -9.06 -18.14
N LYS A 247 4.27 -9.78 -19.12
CA LYS A 247 3.50 -11.02 -18.93
C LYS A 247 2.29 -10.90 -18.00
N THR A 248 1.78 -9.69 -17.82
CA THR A 248 0.58 -9.42 -17.00
C THR A 248 -0.65 -9.39 -17.91
N ASP A 249 -1.74 -10.05 -17.48
CA ASP A 249 -3.04 -9.92 -18.11
C ASP A 249 -3.71 -8.59 -17.73
N HIS A 250 -4.72 -8.16 -18.50
CA HIS A 250 -5.42 -6.88 -18.25
C HIS A 250 -5.93 -6.72 -16.82
N LEU A 251 -6.47 -7.79 -16.21
CA LEU A 251 -7.09 -7.76 -14.87
C LEU A 251 -6.11 -8.04 -13.72
N LEU A 252 -4.81 -8.22 -13.99
CA LEU A 252 -3.77 -8.56 -12.99
C LEU A 252 -4.12 -9.84 -12.20
N THR A 253 -4.69 -10.85 -12.87
CA THR A 253 -5.16 -12.06 -12.20
C THR A 253 -4.02 -12.98 -11.78
N LYS A 254 -2.92 -12.99 -12.53
CA LYS A 254 -1.75 -13.81 -12.20
C LYS A 254 -1.19 -13.44 -10.82
N GLN A 255 -0.78 -14.49 -10.11
CA GLN A 255 -0.19 -14.33 -8.78
C GLN A 255 1.04 -13.39 -8.83
N GLY A 256 1.10 -12.42 -7.92
CA GLY A 256 2.20 -11.48 -7.78
C GLY A 256 2.13 -10.24 -8.69
N THR A 257 1.34 -10.22 -9.77
CA THR A 257 1.33 -9.08 -10.71
C THR A 257 0.80 -7.79 -10.08
N ALA A 258 -0.31 -7.87 -9.35
CA ALA A 258 -0.88 -6.72 -8.65
C ALA A 258 0.04 -6.21 -7.53
N ALA A 259 0.71 -7.11 -6.80
CA ALA A 259 1.70 -6.72 -5.79
C ALA A 259 2.90 -6.01 -6.44
N ARG A 260 3.44 -6.56 -7.55
CA ARG A 260 4.53 -5.91 -8.29
C ARG A 260 4.13 -4.51 -8.80
N ALA A 261 2.90 -4.34 -9.32
CA ALA A 261 2.42 -3.02 -9.72
C ALA A 261 2.39 -2.05 -8.54
N ALA A 262 1.92 -2.51 -7.38
CA ALA A 262 1.89 -1.73 -6.15
C ALA A 262 3.29 -1.38 -5.63
N ASP A 263 4.25 -2.30 -5.67
CA ASP A 263 5.64 -2.06 -5.28
C ASP A 263 6.27 -0.97 -6.14
N LEU A 264 6.04 -1.02 -7.45
CA LEU A 264 6.52 0.00 -8.39
C LEU A 264 5.88 1.37 -8.11
N ILE A 265 4.56 1.40 -7.87
CA ILE A 265 3.82 2.64 -7.55
C ILE A 265 4.28 3.18 -6.20
N GLY A 266 4.37 2.35 -5.16
CA GLY A 266 4.74 2.76 -3.81
C GLY A 266 6.14 3.37 -3.76
N ALA A 267 7.14 2.66 -4.27
CA ALA A 267 8.52 3.14 -4.32
C ALA A 267 8.68 4.42 -5.16
N TRP A 268 7.93 4.55 -6.26
CA TRP A 268 7.97 5.76 -7.07
C TRP A 268 7.24 6.94 -6.40
N ALA A 269 6.09 6.70 -5.76
CA ALA A 269 5.28 7.74 -5.16
C ALA A 269 5.92 8.35 -3.91
N GLU A 270 6.77 7.60 -3.21
CA GLU A 270 7.44 8.02 -1.96
C GLU A 270 8.14 9.39 -2.10
N GLN A 271 8.79 9.64 -3.24
CA GLN A 271 9.47 10.92 -3.49
C GLN A 271 8.54 12.14 -3.59
N PHE A 272 7.23 11.93 -3.80
CA PHE A 272 6.24 13.00 -3.98
C PHE A 272 5.30 13.14 -2.79
N ILE A 273 5.12 12.06 -2.02
CA ILE A 273 4.25 12.05 -0.84
C ILE A 273 4.86 12.90 0.26
N VAL A 274 4.04 13.76 0.84
CA VAL A 274 4.36 14.50 2.06
C VAL A 274 3.72 13.76 3.22
N PRO A 275 4.48 13.14 4.12
CA PRO A 275 3.90 12.38 5.21
C PRO A 275 2.95 13.21 6.08
N ASP A 276 1.70 12.74 6.22
CA ASP A 276 0.70 13.33 7.11
C ASP A 276 1.04 13.10 8.59
N TYR A 277 1.77 12.02 8.83
CA TYR A 277 2.29 11.65 10.13
C TYR A 277 3.80 11.44 10.03
N ARG A 278 4.55 12.22 10.79
CA ARG A 278 5.96 11.93 11.08
C ARG A 278 6.00 11.29 12.46
N PRO A 279 6.58 10.10 12.62
CA PRO A 279 6.86 9.54 13.93
C PRO A 279 7.59 10.61 14.77
N GLU A 280 7.23 10.74 16.04
CA GLU A 280 8.04 11.53 16.96
C GLU A 280 9.49 11.06 16.86
N GLU A 281 10.43 11.99 16.80
CA GLU A 281 11.85 11.67 16.81
C GLU A 281 12.14 10.94 18.12
N VAL A 282 12.56 9.68 18.02
CA VAL A 282 12.99 8.90 19.17
C VAL A 282 14.44 9.29 19.42
N GLY A 283 14.70 9.80 20.62
CA GLY A 283 16.07 10.17 21.01
C GLY A 283 17.03 8.98 20.86
N THR A 284 18.34 9.29 20.69
CA THR A 284 19.39 8.29 20.48
C THR A 284 19.48 7.24 21.59
N ASP A 285 19.00 7.57 22.77
CA ASP A 285 19.10 6.75 23.98
C ASP A 285 17.79 6.00 24.32
N ALA A 286 16.80 6.05 23.43
CA ALA A 286 15.49 5.45 23.65
C ALA A 286 15.08 4.52 22.52
N ALA A 287 14.39 3.43 22.86
CA ALA A 287 13.62 2.63 21.92
C ALA A 287 12.15 2.72 22.30
N VAL A 288 11.28 2.92 21.31
CA VAL A 288 9.83 3.05 21.49
C VAL A 288 9.13 1.92 20.75
N ALA A 289 8.20 1.24 21.41
CA ALA A 289 7.33 0.25 20.81
C ALA A 289 5.89 0.76 20.85
N GLN A 290 5.24 0.87 19.69
CA GLN A 290 3.85 1.29 19.55
C GLN A 290 3.02 0.17 18.92
N PRO A 291 1.75 -0.02 19.33
CA PRO A 291 0.89 -1.01 18.69
C PRO A 291 0.82 -0.84 17.18
N ALA A 292 1.01 -1.94 16.44
CA ALA A 292 0.80 -1.98 15.00
C ALA A 292 -0.67 -2.19 14.67
N THR A 293 -1.15 -1.55 13.61
CA THR A 293 -2.50 -1.79 13.09
C THR A 293 -2.57 -3.18 12.45
N GLY A 294 -3.71 -3.85 12.57
CA GLY A 294 -3.97 -5.12 11.89
C GLY A 294 -3.46 -6.38 12.57
N THR A 295 -2.78 -6.30 13.71
CA THR A 295 -2.46 -7.46 14.55
C THR A 295 -2.81 -7.22 16.02
N LYS A 296 -3.17 -8.30 16.73
CA LYS A 296 -3.52 -8.20 18.17
C LYS A 296 -2.28 -7.91 19.04
N PHE A 297 -1.11 -8.39 18.63
CA PHE A 297 0.13 -8.38 19.40
C PHE A 297 1.31 -7.77 18.62
N GLY A 298 1.07 -7.28 17.40
CA GLY A 298 2.09 -6.61 16.62
C GLY A 298 2.39 -5.23 17.16
N VAL A 299 3.66 -4.87 17.09
CA VAL A 299 4.18 -3.54 17.43
C VAL A 299 5.19 -3.07 16.40
N VAL A 300 5.27 -1.77 16.19
CA VAL A 300 6.37 -1.13 15.47
C VAL A 300 7.36 -0.63 16.51
N VAL A 301 8.58 -1.12 16.46
CA VAL A 301 9.69 -0.69 17.32
C VAL A 301 10.52 0.32 16.56
N ARG A 302 10.86 1.43 17.19
CA ARG A 302 11.70 2.50 16.63
C ARG A 302 12.87 2.80 17.56
N HIS A 303 14.00 3.08 16.94
CA HIS A 303 15.20 3.59 17.59
C HIS A 303 15.93 4.48 16.59
N ASN A 304 16.18 5.74 16.94
CA ASN A 304 16.62 6.75 15.98
C ASN A 304 15.74 6.78 14.72
N ASP A 305 16.34 6.83 13.54
CA ASP A 305 15.64 6.84 12.24
C ASP A 305 15.25 5.43 11.74
N HIS A 306 15.49 4.39 12.56
CA HIS A 306 15.23 3.01 12.18
C HIS A 306 13.94 2.48 12.81
N SER A 307 13.22 1.66 12.05
CA SER A 307 12.04 0.94 12.54
C SER A 307 12.06 -0.51 12.12
N LEU A 308 11.44 -1.34 12.93
CA LEU A 308 11.19 -2.75 12.63
C LEU A 308 9.85 -3.19 13.19
N SER A 309 9.28 -4.26 12.62
CA SER A 309 8.07 -4.89 13.14
C SER A 309 8.41 -6.00 14.12
N ALA A 310 7.66 -6.05 15.22
CA ALA A 310 7.72 -7.17 16.15
C ALA A 310 6.31 -7.71 16.42
N ASP A 311 6.20 -9.05 16.60
CA ASP A 311 4.92 -9.73 16.84
C ASP A 311 5.17 -11.05 17.58
N ARG A 312 4.13 -11.59 18.19
CA ARG A 312 4.15 -12.96 18.70
C ARG A 312 4.12 -13.97 17.55
N THR A 313 4.68 -15.15 17.78
CA THR A 313 4.53 -16.27 16.85
C THR A 313 3.06 -16.64 16.69
N LYS A 314 2.70 -17.29 15.57
CA LYS A 314 1.34 -17.83 15.36
C LYS A 314 0.91 -18.77 16.48
N LYS A 315 1.84 -19.59 17.01
CA LYS A 315 1.61 -20.49 18.13
C LYS A 315 1.21 -19.75 19.42
N ASN A 316 1.69 -18.53 19.60
CA ASN A 316 1.43 -17.68 20.77
C ASN A 316 0.35 -16.62 20.51
N GLY A 317 -0.50 -16.84 19.50
CA GLY A 317 -1.67 -16.01 19.17
C GLY A 317 -1.36 -14.78 18.31
N GLY A 318 -0.12 -14.57 17.90
CA GLY A 318 0.27 -13.52 16.94
C GLY A 318 0.07 -13.95 15.49
N LYS A 319 0.45 -13.09 14.57
CA LYS A 319 0.46 -13.37 13.12
C LYS A 319 1.86 -13.73 12.61
N GLY A 320 2.89 -13.59 13.44
CA GLY A 320 4.30 -13.84 13.09
C GLY A 320 4.80 -12.84 12.02
N LYS A 321 4.40 -11.58 12.13
CA LYS A 321 4.73 -10.54 11.14
C LYS A 321 6.02 -9.77 11.45
N GLY A 322 6.82 -10.22 12.39
CA GLY A 322 8.06 -9.56 12.76
C GLY A 322 8.86 -10.39 13.76
N PHE A 323 9.87 -9.77 14.34
CA PHE A 323 10.66 -10.37 15.40
C PHE A 323 9.78 -10.65 16.65
N THR A 324 10.08 -11.71 17.39
CA THR A 324 9.55 -11.80 18.76
C THR A 324 10.41 -10.95 19.70
N ALA A 325 9.91 -10.60 20.88
CA ALA A 325 10.69 -9.86 21.87
C ALA A 325 11.97 -10.62 22.25
N GLU A 326 11.89 -11.94 22.43
CA GLU A 326 13.03 -12.81 22.67
C GLU A 326 13.98 -12.83 21.45
N GLY A 327 13.42 -12.81 20.23
CA GLY A 327 14.18 -12.71 18.99
C GLY A 327 15.00 -11.43 18.90
N LEU A 328 14.49 -10.32 19.41
CA LEU A 328 15.23 -9.05 19.47
C LEU A 328 16.42 -9.14 20.44
N ILE A 329 16.25 -9.80 21.58
CA ILE A 329 17.36 -10.04 22.52
C ILE A 329 18.45 -10.91 21.86
N MET A 330 18.05 -12.02 21.22
CA MET A 330 19.01 -12.88 20.51
C MET A 330 19.71 -12.12 19.36
N SER A 331 18.99 -11.26 18.66
CA SER A 331 19.56 -10.42 17.60
C SER A 331 20.58 -9.40 18.16
N ALA A 332 20.29 -8.80 19.30
CA ALA A 332 21.22 -7.88 19.98
C ALA A 332 22.51 -8.59 20.36
N LEU A 333 22.41 -9.78 20.96
CA LEU A 333 23.58 -10.62 21.33
C LEU A 333 24.40 -11.03 20.11
N ALA A 334 23.74 -11.47 19.03
CA ALA A 334 24.42 -11.86 17.79
C ALA A 334 25.13 -10.65 17.15
N THR A 335 24.46 -9.51 17.12
CA THR A 335 25.00 -8.26 16.55
C THR A 335 26.24 -7.79 17.32
N ALA A 336 26.14 -7.72 18.64
CA ALA A 336 27.26 -7.29 19.48
C ALA A 336 28.48 -8.20 19.32
N ALA A 337 28.28 -9.53 19.32
CA ALA A 337 29.35 -10.50 19.10
C ALA A 337 29.96 -10.36 17.70
N THR A 338 29.15 -10.20 16.66
CA THR A 338 29.62 -9.99 15.28
C THR A 338 30.45 -8.72 15.16
N GLN A 339 29.99 -7.62 15.76
CA GLN A 339 30.72 -6.34 15.71
C GLN A 339 32.06 -6.42 16.45
N ALA A 340 32.09 -7.06 17.62
CA ALA A 340 33.31 -7.26 18.38
C ALA A 340 34.34 -8.13 17.63
N ILE A 341 33.89 -9.21 16.97
CA ILE A 341 34.76 -10.02 16.09
C ILE A 341 35.30 -9.19 14.93
N LYS A 342 34.44 -8.44 14.25
CA LYS A 342 34.86 -7.57 13.11
C LYS A 342 35.85 -6.50 13.55
N ASP A 343 35.66 -5.94 14.73
CA ASP A 343 36.58 -4.94 15.27
C ASP A 343 37.96 -5.54 15.59
N ALA A 344 38.00 -6.68 16.26
CA ALA A 344 39.23 -7.43 16.54
C ALA A 344 39.91 -7.95 15.27
N GLY A 345 39.10 -8.28 14.25
CA GLY A 345 39.55 -8.83 12.96
C GLY A 345 40.01 -7.80 11.91
N LYS A 346 39.95 -6.49 12.20
CA LYS A 346 40.27 -5.40 11.22
C LYS A 346 41.61 -5.52 10.51
N LYS A 347 42.59 -6.17 11.15
CA LYS A 347 43.96 -6.31 10.62
C LYS A 347 44.30 -7.76 10.28
N LEU A 348 43.37 -8.66 10.36
CA LEU A 348 43.50 -10.08 10.09
C LEU A 348 42.86 -10.43 8.73
N ALA A 349 43.23 -11.59 8.19
CA ALA A 349 42.67 -12.12 6.95
C ALA A 349 41.31 -12.78 7.20
N LEU A 350 40.37 -12.03 7.81
CA LEU A 350 39.00 -12.43 8.05
C LEU A 350 38.12 -11.99 6.88
N ASP A 351 37.60 -12.94 6.11
CA ASP A 351 36.75 -12.69 4.94
C ASP A 351 35.27 -12.54 5.32
N ASP A 352 34.79 -13.39 6.27
CA ASP A 352 33.39 -13.41 6.68
C ASP A 352 33.23 -13.94 8.10
N VAL A 353 32.17 -13.52 8.78
CA VAL A 353 31.80 -13.98 10.12
C VAL A 353 30.30 -14.21 10.22
N HIS A 354 29.92 -15.40 10.70
CA HIS A 354 28.51 -15.72 11.00
C HIS A 354 28.38 -16.07 12.48
N VAL A 355 27.49 -15.36 13.18
CA VAL A 355 27.18 -15.62 14.58
C VAL A 355 25.69 -15.94 14.69
N SER A 356 25.38 -17.11 15.24
CA SER A 356 24.02 -17.49 15.59
C SER A 356 23.88 -17.63 17.10
N ILE A 357 22.72 -17.20 17.61
CA ILE A 357 22.34 -17.29 19.02
C ILE A 357 21.05 -18.11 19.11
N THR A 358 21.06 -19.13 19.92
CA THR A 358 19.88 -19.98 20.18
C THR A 358 19.58 -19.96 21.67
N GLN A 359 18.31 -19.74 22.02
CA GLN A 359 17.88 -19.83 23.41
C GLN A 359 17.73 -21.29 23.80
N THR A 360 18.41 -21.71 24.86
CA THR A 360 18.43 -23.09 25.41
C THR A 360 17.69 -23.21 26.73
N GLY A 361 17.35 -22.07 27.35
CA GLY A 361 16.61 -22.03 28.64
C GLY A 361 16.07 -20.62 28.88
N PRO A 362 15.36 -20.39 30.01
CA PRO A 362 14.73 -19.10 30.32
C PRO A 362 15.68 -17.90 30.26
N ALA A 363 16.94 -18.09 30.65
CA ALA A 363 18.00 -17.07 30.63
C ALA A 363 19.32 -17.66 30.12
N SER A 364 19.26 -18.70 29.29
CA SER A 364 20.44 -19.38 28.76
C SER A 364 20.46 -19.37 27.26
N PHE A 365 21.62 -19.06 26.69
CA PHE A 365 21.81 -18.96 25.24
C PHE A 365 23.05 -19.75 24.82
N GLU A 366 22.98 -20.41 23.67
CA GLU A 366 24.10 -21.01 22.97
C GLU A 366 24.53 -20.08 21.85
N ARG A 367 25.84 -19.81 21.76
CA ARG A 367 26.47 -19.04 20.67
C ARG A 367 27.27 -19.95 19.78
N ARG A 368 27.01 -19.90 18.48
CA ARG A 368 27.82 -20.55 17.45
C ARG A 368 28.46 -19.48 16.58
N ILE A 369 29.78 -19.59 16.38
CA ILE A 369 30.59 -18.66 15.58
C ILE A 369 31.26 -19.44 14.47
N GLU A 370 31.03 -19.02 13.24
CA GLU A 370 31.70 -19.51 12.03
C GLU A 370 32.56 -18.37 11.48
N LEU A 371 33.85 -18.62 11.30
CA LEU A 371 34.82 -17.66 10.78
C LEU A 371 35.31 -18.18 9.42
N LYS A 372 35.37 -17.33 8.43
CA LYS A 372 35.97 -17.62 7.12
C LYS A 372 37.13 -16.66 6.87
N GLY A 373 38.24 -17.21 6.37
CA GLY A 373 39.44 -16.45 6.07
C GLY A 373 40.69 -17.31 6.25
N ASN A 374 41.83 -16.75 5.90
CA ASN A 374 43.12 -17.43 6.11
C ASN A 374 43.66 -17.06 7.49
N LEU A 375 43.09 -17.67 8.52
CA LEU A 375 43.38 -17.36 9.93
C LEU A 375 44.20 -18.49 10.56
N SER A 376 45.19 -18.13 11.38
CA SER A 376 45.89 -19.05 12.25
C SER A 376 45.00 -19.45 13.46
N ALA A 377 45.28 -20.56 14.09
CA ALA A 377 44.55 -21.00 15.29
C ALA A 377 44.57 -19.98 16.45
N SER A 378 45.67 -19.20 16.56
CA SER A 378 45.77 -18.13 17.56
C SER A 378 44.85 -16.95 17.23
N GLU A 379 44.79 -16.57 15.95
CA GLU A 379 43.88 -15.51 15.48
C GLU A 379 42.43 -15.88 15.64
N GLU A 380 42.05 -17.11 15.27
CA GLU A 380 40.69 -17.61 15.52
C GLU A 380 40.32 -17.61 17.01
N SER A 381 41.25 -18.04 17.89
CA SER A 381 41.03 -18.02 19.34
C SER A 381 40.83 -16.59 19.86
N THR A 382 41.60 -15.63 19.34
CA THR A 382 41.45 -14.21 19.68
C THR A 382 40.09 -13.66 19.25
N LEU A 383 39.68 -13.95 18.00
CA LEU A 383 38.38 -13.51 17.46
C LEU A 383 37.21 -14.11 18.23
N ARG A 384 37.28 -15.39 18.58
CA ARG A 384 36.23 -16.06 19.40
C ARG A 384 36.19 -15.50 20.83
N SER A 385 37.32 -15.08 21.38
CA SER A 385 37.37 -14.45 22.69
C SER A 385 36.77 -13.05 22.67
N ALA A 386 36.96 -12.28 21.58
CA ALA A 386 36.36 -10.96 21.42
C ALA A 386 34.84 -11.00 21.42
N ALA A 387 34.23 -12.11 21.00
CA ALA A 387 32.78 -12.27 21.03
C ALA A 387 32.19 -12.44 22.44
N LYS A 388 33.01 -12.57 23.45
CA LYS A 388 32.58 -12.79 24.85
C LYS A 388 32.64 -11.47 25.60
N ASP A 389 31.79 -11.34 26.62
CA ASP A 389 31.72 -10.18 27.50
C ASP A 389 31.47 -8.85 26.76
N THR A 390 30.58 -8.90 25.80
CA THR A 390 30.13 -7.69 25.07
C THR A 390 29.34 -6.75 25.99
N ASP A 391 29.21 -5.46 25.60
CA ASP A 391 28.40 -4.50 26.34
C ASP A 391 26.98 -4.97 26.54
N VAL A 392 26.37 -5.62 25.52
CA VAL A 392 25.02 -6.20 25.61
C VAL A 392 24.93 -7.32 26.64
N GLU A 393 25.95 -8.21 26.73
CA GLU A 393 25.99 -9.25 27.76
C GLU A 393 26.11 -8.67 29.16
N ARG A 394 26.95 -7.65 29.33
CA ARG A 394 27.08 -6.93 30.62
C ARG A 394 25.77 -6.22 31.01
N MET A 395 25.09 -5.58 30.04
CA MET A 395 23.78 -4.96 30.29
C MET A 395 22.72 -6.00 30.72
N LEU A 396 22.64 -7.13 30.07
CA LEU A 396 21.67 -8.20 30.41
C LEU A 396 21.96 -8.85 31.77
N GLY A 397 23.20 -8.86 32.24
CA GLY A 397 23.58 -9.37 33.54
C GLY A 397 23.19 -8.48 34.71
N ASN A 398 22.96 -7.18 34.53
CA ASN A 398 22.76 -6.17 35.55
C ASN A 398 21.54 -5.26 35.30
N VAL A 399 20.47 -5.79 34.71
CA VAL A 399 19.29 -4.97 34.37
C VAL A 399 18.50 -4.57 35.62
N THR A 400 18.30 -3.26 35.81
CA THR A 400 17.31 -2.68 36.71
C THR A 400 16.30 -1.89 35.91
N ILE A 401 15.01 -2.20 36.05
CA ILE A 401 13.92 -1.48 35.39
C ILE A 401 13.21 -0.66 36.47
N VAL A 402 13.06 0.63 36.22
CA VAL A 402 12.28 1.55 37.04
C VAL A 402 11.09 2.04 36.23
N ASP A 403 9.91 1.79 36.74
CA ASP A 403 8.67 2.31 36.13
C ASP A 403 8.55 3.80 36.48
N VAL A 404 8.33 4.62 35.44
CA VAL A 404 8.05 6.04 35.60
C VAL A 404 6.73 6.35 34.91
N ASP A 405 5.88 7.14 35.58
CA ASP A 405 4.61 7.56 35.01
C ASP A 405 4.82 8.52 33.86
N ALA A 406 4.14 8.29 32.74
CA ALA A 406 4.12 9.24 31.64
C ALA A 406 3.20 10.42 32.03
N HIS A 407 3.76 11.63 32.07
CA HIS A 407 3.04 12.86 32.32
C HIS A 407 2.34 13.42 31.07
#